data_3ab3fa02b5017c234d2eabf6aa7846eb
#
_entry.id   3ab3fa02b5017c234d2eabf6aa7846eb
#
_cell.length_a   1.000
_cell.length_b   1.000
_cell.length_c   1.000
_cell.angle_alpha   90.00
_cell.angle_beta   90.00
_cell.angle_gamma   90.00
#
_symmetry.space_group_name_H-M   'P 1'
#
loop_
_entity.id
_entity.type
_entity.pdbx_description
1 polymer ?
#
loop_
_entity_poly.entity_id
_entity_poly.type
_entity_poly.pdbx_seq_one_letter_code
_entity_poly.pdbx_strand_id
1 'polypeptide(L)'
;MSQWWIDEPILLGSSNPTNRQLEEFYGEGFRTIISLLDQDEQSPSYDIKKMEVMGFKRYSIPVRDFTTPRLADFQEFLDIVSKSLKKGKVLVHCQGGLGRTGTMAAAYWIKKGLSAQDAIRKIHQSGRGAIEIPEQEESLFELEASMKSGGA
;
A
#
# COMPACT_ATOMS: atom_id res chain seq x y z
N MET A 1 11.58 12.15 1.96
CA MET A 1 10.66 11.04 1.63
C MET A 1 9.61 10.90 2.71
N SER A 2 8.35 10.76 2.34
CA SER A 2 7.30 10.39 3.29
C SER A 2 7.36 8.90 3.54
N GLN A 3 7.39 8.49 4.79
CA GLN A 3 7.23 7.09 5.16
C GLN A 3 6.54 7.00 6.52
N TRP A 4 5.70 5.99 6.68
CA TRP A 4 4.93 5.82 7.89
C TRP A 4 4.48 4.37 8.03
N TRP A 5 4.39 3.91 9.28
CA TRP A 5 3.97 2.54 9.54
C TRP A 5 2.48 2.38 9.34
N ILE A 6 2.12 1.43 8.48
CA ILE A 6 0.73 0.98 8.35
C ILE A 6 0.45 0.00 9.49
N ASP A 7 1.34 -0.95 9.67
CA ASP A 7 1.28 -1.93 10.74
C ASP A 7 2.70 -2.21 11.20
N GLU A 8 3.12 -1.55 12.25
CA GLU A 8 4.50 -1.64 12.75
C GLU A 8 4.75 -2.98 13.42
N PRO A 9 5.82 -3.68 13.16
CA PRO A 9 6.98 -3.31 12.31
C PRO A 9 6.99 -4.04 10.95
N ILE A 10 5.85 -4.46 10.42
CA ILE A 10 5.77 -5.41 9.30
C ILE A 10 5.32 -4.82 7.97
N LEU A 11 4.57 -3.71 8.01
CA LEU A 11 4.01 -3.12 6.78
C LEU A 11 4.18 -1.61 6.81
N LEU A 12 4.95 -1.10 5.85
CA LEU A 12 5.31 0.32 5.78
C LEU A 12 4.78 0.94 4.50
N GLY A 13 4.26 2.14 4.61
CA GLY A 13 3.87 2.95 3.45
C GLY A 13 4.91 4.02 3.17
N SER A 14 5.16 4.34 1.90
CA SER A 14 6.13 5.37 1.56
C SER A 14 5.80 6.07 0.25
N SER A 15 6.44 7.24 0.06
CA SER A 15 6.55 7.86 -1.25
C SER A 15 7.46 7.01 -2.14
N ASN A 16 7.57 7.39 -3.42
CA ASN A 16 8.38 6.67 -4.40
C ASN A 16 9.85 6.60 -3.93
N PRO A 17 10.35 5.41 -3.54
CA PRO A 17 11.66 5.31 -2.91
C PRO A 17 12.79 5.28 -3.92
N THR A 18 14.01 5.60 -3.44
CA THR A 18 15.23 5.50 -4.25
C THR A 18 15.88 4.14 -4.05
N ASN A 19 16.86 3.81 -4.91
CA ASN A 19 17.66 2.60 -4.74
C ASN A 19 18.26 2.52 -3.34
N ARG A 20 18.86 3.63 -2.90
CA ARG A 20 19.54 3.67 -1.60
C ARG A 20 18.60 3.39 -0.45
N GLN A 21 17.40 3.97 -0.50
CA GLN A 21 16.40 3.75 0.54
C GLN A 21 15.95 2.28 0.58
N LEU A 22 15.77 1.68 -0.60
CA LEU A 22 15.39 0.27 -0.67
C LEU A 22 16.52 -0.65 -0.19
N GLU A 23 17.78 -0.30 -0.47
CA GLU A 23 18.92 -1.04 0.05
C GLU A 23 18.93 -1.04 1.58
N GLU A 24 18.64 0.11 2.18
CA GLU A 24 18.53 0.23 3.64
C GLU A 24 17.37 -0.62 4.18
N PHE A 25 16.21 -0.55 3.53
CA PHE A 25 15.05 -1.37 3.93
C PHE A 25 15.36 -2.86 3.82
N TYR A 26 16.08 -3.26 2.78
CA TYR A 26 16.48 -4.68 2.65
C TYR A 26 17.30 -5.12 3.86
N GLY A 27 18.21 -4.27 4.32
CA GLY A 27 19.01 -4.52 5.51
C GLY A 27 18.18 -4.63 6.79
N GLU A 28 16.98 -4.05 6.78
CA GLU A 28 16.07 -4.08 7.93
C GLU A 28 15.05 -5.22 7.86
N GLY A 29 15.14 -6.08 6.84
CA GLY A 29 14.27 -7.24 6.73
C GLY A 29 13.13 -7.11 5.74
N PHE A 30 13.05 -6.02 4.98
CA PHE A 30 12.04 -5.88 3.92
C PHE A 30 12.39 -6.79 2.77
N ARG A 31 11.39 -7.50 2.23
CA ARG A 31 11.58 -8.45 1.13
C ARG A 31 10.59 -8.25 -0.02
N THR A 32 9.55 -7.45 0.18
CA THR A 32 8.51 -7.22 -0.82
C THR A 32 8.29 -5.73 -1.04
N ILE A 33 8.17 -5.35 -2.31
CA ILE A 33 7.79 -3.99 -2.72
C ILE A 33 6.47 -4.10 -3.47
N ILE A 34 5.47 -3.32 -3.07
CA ILE A 34 4.22 -3.21 -3.81
C ILE A 34 4.15 -1.78 -4.35
N SER A 35 4.17 -1.64 -5.66
CA SER A 35 4.08 -0.34 -6.34
C SER A 35 2.64 -0.10 -6.77
N LEU A 36 2.12 1.07 -6.44
CA LEU A 36 0.80 1.53 -6.89
C LEU A 36 0.92 2.54 -8.04
N LEU A 37 2.13 2.75 -8.54
CA LEU A 37 2.36 3.70 -9.63
C LEU A 37 1.70 3.22 -10.92
N ASP A 38 1.10 4.16 -11.65
CA ASP A 38 0.71 3.95 -13.03
C ASP A 38 1.90 4.44 -13.87
N GLN A 39 2.52 3.53 -14.61
CA GLN A 39 3.75 3.83 -15.35
C GLN A 39 3.57 4.88 -16.44
N ASP A 40 2.33 5.10 -16.89
CA ASP A 40 2.04 6.16 -17.84
C ASP A 40 2.14 7.54 -17.22
N GLU A 41 2.06 7.63 -15.88
CA GLU A 41 2.12 8.89 -15.16
C GLU A 41 3.45 9.10 -14.46
N GLN A 42 3.94 8.07 -13.79
CA GLN A 42 5.10 8.18 -12.89
C GLN A 42 5.94 6.92 -13.00
N SER A 43 7.24 7.11 -13.04
CA SER A 43 8.19 5.99 -13.06
C SER A 43 8.75 5.76 -11.66
N PRO A 44 9.11 4.51 -11.31
CA PRO A 44 9.79 4.26 -10.04
C PRO A 44 11.14 5.01 -10.00
N SER A 45 11.47 5.54 -8.84
CA SER A 45 12.75 6.22 -8.63
C SER A 45 13.89 5.23 -8.35
N TYR A 46 13.61 3.96 -8.44
CA TYR A 46 14.58 2.89 -8.23
C TYR A 46 14.66 2.01 -9.47
N ASP A 47 15.75 1.26 -9.58
CA ASP A 47 15.96 0.29 -10.66
C ASP A 47 15.29 -1.02 -10.26
N ILE A 48 14.21 -1.37 -10.96
CA ILE A 48 13.40 -2.55 -10.64
C ILE A 48 14.26 -3.82 -10.69
N LYS A 49 15.04 -3.99 -11.74
CA LYS A 49 15.85 -5.19 -11.94
C LYS A 49 16.91 -5.31 -10.86
N LYS A 50 17.54 -4.19 -10.50
CA LYS A 50 18.54 -4.19 -9.44
C LYS A 50 17.95 -4.64 -8.12
N MET A 51 16.73 -4.18 -7.79
CA MET A 51 16.06 -4.58 -6.57
C MET A 51 15.69 -6.06 -6.57
N GLU A 52 15.27 -6.58 -7.71
CA GLU A 52 14.94 -8.00 -7.84
C GLU A 52 16.20 -8.89 -7.69
N VAL A 53 17.30 -8.45 -8.29
CA VAL A 53 18.58 -9.17 -8.15
C VAL A 53 19.05 -9.16 -6.70
N MET A 54 18.80 -8.06 -5.98
CA MET A 54 19.15 -7.95 -4.57
C MET A 54 18.35 -8.93 -3.69
N GLY A 55 17.13 -9.28 -4.11
CA GLY A 55 16.30 -10.24 -3.38
C GLY A 55 14.89 -9.76 -3.08
N PHE A 56 14.50 -8.56 -3.54
CA PHE A 56 13.13 -8.12 -3.41
C PHE A 56 12.21 -8.84 -4.39
N LYS A 57 11.00 -9.16 -3.94
CA LYS A 57 9.90 -9.51 -4.82
C LYS A 57 9.06 -8.25 -5.03
N ARG A 58 8.88 -7.85 -6.28
CA ARG A 58 8.11 -6.65 -6.59
C ARG A 58 6.79 -6.99 -7.27
N TYR A 59 5.73 -6.35 -6.80
CA TYR A 59 4.40 -6.41 -7.41
C TYR A 59 3.98 -5.03 -7.84
N SER A 60 3.22 -4.94 -8.93
CA SER A 60 2.68 -3.69 -9.43
C SER A 60 1.16 -3.79 -9.51
N ILE A 61 0.49 -2.88 -8.83
CA ILE A 61 -0.97 -2.72 -8.88
C ILE A 61 -1.22 -1.28 -9.32
N PRO A 62 -1.25 -1.01 -10.63
CA PRO A 62 -1.32 0.38 -11.10
C PRO A 62 -2.65 1.04 -10.71
N VAL A 63 -2.55 2.19 -10.06
CA VAL A 63 -3.69 3.04 -9.73
C VAL A 63 -3.30 4.46 -10.13
N ARG A 64 -4.09 5.11 -10.97
CA ARG A 64 -3.78 6.48 -11.38
C ARG A 64 -3.88 7.42 -10.19
N ASP A 65 -3.00 8.43 -10.20
CA ASP A 65 -2.96 9.41 -9.11
C ASP A 65 -4.32 10.13 -9.00
N PHE A 66 -4.70 10.45 -7.78
CA PHE A 66 -5.98 11.09 -7.45
C PHE A 66 -7.20 10.29 -7.93
N THR A 67 -7.04 8.97 -8.07
CA THR A 67 -8.17 8.07 -8.30
C THR A 67 -8.22 7.04 -7.17
N THR A 68 -9.21 6.17 -7.23
CA THR A 68 -9.42 5.15 -6.22
C THR A 68 -9.14 3.77 -6.80
N PRO A 69 -8.56 2.85 -6.01
CA PRO A 69 -8.44 1.46 -6.45
C PRO A 69 -9.82 0.86 -6.72
N ARG A 70 -9.87 -0.05 -7.69
CA ARG A 70 -11.07 -0.86 -7.92
C ARG A 70 -11.14 -1.95 -6.86
N LEU A 71 -12.32 -2.57 -6.72
CA LEU A 71 -12.49 -3.67 -5.77
C LEU A 71 -11.47 -4.79 -6.03
N ALA A 72 -11.24 -5.13 -7.30
CA ALA A 72 -10.24 -6.13 -7.68
C ALA A 72 -8.83 -5.74 -7.24
N ASP A 73 -8.50 -4.45 -7.28
CA ASP A 73 -7.19 -3.96 -6.85
C ASP A 73 -7.01 -4.11 -5.34
N PHE A 74 -8.04 -3.83 -4.57
CA PHE A 74 -8.01 -4.06 -3.12
C PHE A 74 -7.79 -5.54 -2.81
N GLN A 75 -8.51 -6.42 -3.49
CA GLN A 75 -8.40 -7.86 -3.27
C GLN A 75 -7.01 -8.36 -3.60
N GLU A 76 -6.47 -7.92 -4.73
CA GLU A 76 -5.10 -8.28 -5.14
C GLU A 76 -4.08 -7.82 -4.10
N PHE A 77 -4.20 -6.57 -3.65
CA PHE A 77 -3.31 -6.02 -2.63
C PHE A 77 -3.35 -6.85 -1.34
N LEU A 78 -4.55 -7.16 -0.86
CA LEU A 78 -4.70 -7.90 0.39
C LEU A 78 -4.12 -9.32 0.29
N ASP A 79 -4.31 -9.97 -0.86
CA ASP A 79 -3.72 -11.30 -1.09
C ASP A 79 -2.20 -11.25 -1.13
N ILE A 80 -1.64 -10.26 -1.82
CA ILE A 80 -0.18 -10.10 -1.91
C ILE A 80 0.40 -9.85 -0.53
N VAL A 81 -0.19 -8.95 0.26
CA VAL A 81 0.30 -8.65 1.60
C VAL A 81 0.28 -9.91 2.47
N SER A 82 -0.83 -10.64 2.45
CA SER A 82 -0.99 -11.84 3.28
C SER A 82 0.11 -12.87 3.01
N LYS A 83 0.39 -13.16 1.75
CA LYS A 83 1.44 -14.14 1.43
C LYS A 83 2.85 -13.58 1.62
N SER A 84 3.04 -12.29 1.38
CA SER A 84 4.37 -11.67 1.44
C SER A 84 4.87 -11.50 2.87
N LEU A 85 3.98 -11.25 3.82
CA LEU A 85 4.36 -11.11 5.23
C LEU A 85 4.99 -12.37 5.80
N LYS A 86 4.76 -13.53 5.18
CA LYS A 86 5.40 -14.78 5.58
C LYS A 86 6.87 -14.83 5.23
N LYS A 87 7.32 -13.95 4.33
CA LYS A 87 8.70 -13.94 3.81
C LYS A 87 9.53 -12.77 4.33
N GLY A 88 8.90 -11.77 4.95
CA GLY A 88 9.58 -10.59 5.44
C GLY A 88 8.67 -9.40 5.47
N LYS A 89 9.25 -8.24 5.77
CA LYS A 89 8.48 -7.00 5.84
C LYS A 89 8.10 -6.53 4.44
N VAL A 90 7.00 -5.79 4.36
CA VAL A 90 6.42 -5.33 3.09
C VAL A 90 6.39 -3.81 3.04
N LEU A 91 6.84 -3.25 1.92
CA LEU A 91 6.76 -1.84 1.62
C LEU A 91 5.72 -1.63 0.52
N VAL A 92 4.78 -0.72 0.73
CA VAL A 92 3.86 -0.29 -0.33
C VAL A 92 4.09 1.19 -0.60
N HIS A 93 4.14 1.57 -1.87
CA HIS A 93 4.38 2.96 -2.23
C HIS A 93 3.54 3.42 -3.42
N CYS A 94 3.31 4.72 -3.47
CA CYS A 94 2.83 5.43 -4.65
C CYS A 94 3.83 6.55 -4.93
N GLN A 95 3.41 7.67 -5.51
CA GLN A 95 4.33 8.79 -5.74
C GLN A 95 4.57 9.59 -4.46
N GLY A 96 3.51 10.06 -3.82
CA GLY A 96 3.60 10.86 -2.60
C GLY A 96 3.55 10.07 -1.30
N GLY A 97 3.13 8.83 -1.35
CA GLY A 97 3.05 7.97 -0.16
C GLY A 97 1.82 8.19 0.71
N LEU A 98 0.84 8.93 0.24
CA LEU A 98 -0.32 9.33 1.05
C LEU A 98 -1.65 8.84 0.48
N GLY A 99 -2.07 9.33 -0.69
CA GLY A 99 -3.42 9.07 -1.20
C GLY A 99 -3.68 7.60 -1.50
N ARG A 100 -3.04 7.07 -2.53
CA ARG A 100 -3.21 5.68 -2.96
C ARG A 100 -2.70 4.71 -1.90
N THR A 101 -1.55 5.00 -1.32
CA THR A 101 -0.96 4.19 -0.26
C THR A 101 -1.84 4.16 0.98
N GLY A 102 -2.36 5.32 1.37
CA GLY A 102 -3.26 5.41 2.53
C GLY A 102 -4.57 4.67 2.32
N THR A 103 -5.10 4.69 1.09
CA THR A 103 -6.34 3.98 0.76
C THR A 103 -6.12 2.47 0.88
N MET A 104 -5.02 1.95 0.36
CA MET A 104 -4.67 0.54 0.51
C MET A 104 -4.43 0.16 1.97
N ALA A 105 -3.79 1.05 2.73
CA ALA A 105 -3.54 0.84 4.14
C ALA A 105 -4.84 0.68 4.94
N ALA A 106 -5.82 1.52 4.64
CA ALA A 106 -7.14 1.40 5.29
C ALA A 106 -7.82 0.09 4.92
N ALA A 107 -7.70 -0.35 3.67
CA ALA A 107 -8.25 -1.63 3.23
C ALA A 107 -7.65 -2.78 4.04
N TYR A 108 -6.36 -2.71 4.34
CA TYR A 108 -5.69 -3.70 5.18
C TYR A 108 -6.37 -3.82 6.55
N TRP A 109 -6.69 -2.70 7.19
CA TRP A 109 -7.33 -2.72 8.50
C TRP A 109 -8.80 -3.13 8.45
N ILE A 110 -9.50 -2.83 7.34
CA ILE A 110 -10.87 -3.32 7.14
C ILE A 110 -10.85 -4.86 7.05
N LYS A 111 -9.89 -5.43 6.34
CA LYS A 111 -9.73 -6.88 6.26
C LYS A 111 -9.45 -7.49 7.62
N LYS A 112 -8.76 -6.76 8.49
CA LYS A 112 -8.45 -7.19 9.86
C LYS A 112 -9.65 -7.06 10.81
N GLY A 113 -10.76 -6.47 10.36
CA GLY A 113 -11.98 -6.41 11.16
C GLY A 113 -12.46 -5.02 11.56
N LEU A 114 -11.71 -3.97 11.22
CA LEU A 114 -12.17 -2.61 11.52
C LEU A 114 -13.25 -2.19 10.55
N SER A 115 -14.15 -1.31 11.01
CA SER A 115 -15.08 -0.62 10.10
C SER A 115 -14.27 0.31 9.19
N ALA A 116 -14.85 0.68 8.05
CA ALA A 116 -14.21 1.64 7.16
C ALA A 116 -13.93 2.95 7.90
N GLN A 117 -14.88 3.42 8.70
CA GLN A 117 -14.72 4.66 9.46
C GLN A 117 -13.52 4.59 10.42
N ASP A 118 -13.40 3.50 11.16
CA ASP A 118 -12.31 3.33 12.12
C ASP A 118 -10.97 3.12 11.42
N ALA A 119 -10.97 2.41 10.29
CA ALA A 119 -9.76 2.22 9.49
C ALA A 119 -9.24 3.55 8.97
N ILE A 120 -10.12 4.38 8.41
CA ILE A 120 -9.77 5.71 7.91
C ILE A 120 -9.19 6.56 9.03
N ARG A 121 -9.83 6.55 10.20
CA ARG A 121 -9.36 7.31 11.35
C ARG A 121 -7.97 6.86 11.78
N LYS A 122 -7.75 5.54 11.83
CA LYS A 122 -6.46 4.97 12.19
C LYS A 122 -5.36 5.39 11.22
N ILE A 123 -5.66 5.38 9.93
CA ILE A 123 -4.69 5.77 8.91
C ILE A 123 -4.36 7.25 8.99
N HIS A 124 -5.34 8.11 9.25
CA HIS A 124 -5.09 9.54 9.44
C HIS A 124 -4.17 9.82 10.62
N GLN A 125 -4.20 8.99 11.64
CA GLN A 125 -3.31 9.13 12.80
C GLN A 125 -1.89 8.70 12.49
N SER A 126 -1.72 7.67 11.66
CA SER A 126 -0.41 7.11 11.32
C SER A 126 0.25 7.83 10.15
N GLY A 127 -0.53 8.17 9.13
CA GLY A 127 -0.07 8.84 7.93
C GLY A 127 -0.78 10.17 7.78
N ARG A 128 -0.17 11.25 8.26
CA ARG A 128 -0.77 12.59 8.19
C ARG A 128 -0.97 12.98 6.73
N GLY A 129 -2.21 13.28 6.35
CA GLY A 129 -2.57 13.62 4.97
C GLY A 129 -2.86 12.41 4.08
N ALA A 130 -2.82 11.20 4.62
CA ALA A 130 -3.17 10.00 3.87
C ALA A 130 -4.65 9.99 3.54
N ILE A 131 -5.01 9.34 2.42
CA ILE A 131 -6.37 9.32 1.88
C ILE A 131 -6.78 10.75 1.53
N GLU A 132 -6.33 11.19 0.34
CA GLU A 132 -6.32 12.62 -0.02
C GLU A 132 -7.64 13.15 -0.56
N ILE A 133 -8.50 12.29 -1.12
CA ILE A 133 -9.73 12.74 -1.78
C ILE A 133 -10.95 11.95 -1.31
N PRO A 134 -12.16 12.58 -1.39
CA PRO A 134 -13.39 11.92 -0.92
C PRO A 134 -13.69 10.58 -1.62
N GLU A 135 -13.36 10.46 -2.90
CA GLU A 135 -13.61 9.23 -3.66
C GLU A 135 -12.82 8.05 -3.09
N GLN A 136 -11.63 8.30 -2.54
CA GLN A 136 -10.83 7.27 -1.90
C GLN A 136 -11.51 6.78 -0.62
N GLU A 137 -12.07 7.68 0.18
CA GLU A 137 -12.83 7.29 1.36
C GLU A 137 -14.07 6.49 0.98
N GLU A 138 -14.79 6.96 -0.04
CA GLU A 138 -16.00 6.32 -0.53
C GLU A 138 -15.73 4.86 -0.95
N SER A 139 -14.62 4.63 -1.63
CA SER A 139 -14.24 3.28 -2.06
C SER A 139 -14.03 2.33 -0.88
N LEU A 140 -13.60 2.86 0.26
CA LEU A 140 -13.39 2.06 1.45
C LEU A 140 -14.71 1.63 2.09
N PHE A 141 -15.73 2.49 2.07
CA PHE A 141 -17.07 2.11 2.52
C PHE A 141 -17.68 1.06 1.59
N GLU A 142 -17.44 1.18 0.29
CA GLU A 142 -17.87 0.18 -0.69
C GLU A 142 -17.18 -1.16 -0.45
N LEU A 143 -15.87 -1.13 -0.15
CA LEU A 143 -15.12 -2.34 0.17
C LEU A 143 -15.69 -3.02 1.42
N GLU A 144 -15.96 -2.25 2.46
CA GLU A 144 -16.55 -2.78 3.69
C GLU A 144 -17.88 -3.46 3.40
N ALA A 145 -18.74 -2.81 2.64
CA ALA A 145 -20.04 -3.36 2.27
C ALA A 145 -19.88 -4.65 1.47
N SER A 146 -18.93 -4.68 0.54
CA SER A 146 -18.65 -5.88 -0.26
C SER A 146 -18.21 -7.05 0.61
N MET A 147 -17.38 -6.81 1.60
CA MET A 147 -16.91 -7.87 2.50
C MET A 147 -18.04 -8.43 3.36
N LYS A 148 -18.95 -7.57 3.80
CA LYS A 148 -20.09 -8.00 4.61
C LYS A 148 -21.12 -8.77 3.79
N SER A 149 -21.45 -8.29 2.58
CA SER A 149 -22.49 -8.91 1.75
C SER A 149 -21.99 -10.13 1.00
N GLY A 150 -20.71 -10.20 0.67
CA GLY A 150 -20.12 -11.32 -0.05
C GLY A 150 -19.93 -12.56 0.79
N GLY A 151 -20.17 -12.51 2.09
CA GLY A 151 -19.96 -13.64 2.98
C GLY A 151 -18.52 -14.12 3.00
N ALA A 152 -17.66 -13.31 2.48
CA ALA A 152 -16.28 -13.67 2.28
C ALA A 152 -15.49 -13.57 3.57
#